data_5632fcef7930f22c2fbdb918f02e8759
#
_entry.id   5632fcef7930f22c2fbdb918f02e8759
#
_cell.length_a   1.000
_cell.length_b   1.000
_cell.length_c   1.000
_cell.angle_alpha   90.00
_cell.angle_beta   90.00
_cell.angle_gamma   90.00
#
_symmetry.space_group_name_H-M   'P 1'
#
loop_
_entity.id
_entity.type
_entity.pdbx_description
1 polymer ?
#
loop_
_entity_poly.entity_id
_entity_poly.type
_entity_poly.pdbx_seq_one_letter_code
_entity_poly.pdbx_strand_id
1 'polypeptide(L)'
;GLAVKPEMLPQLYPPGEVMGHVTAAASTATGIPPGLPLVAAAADKACEIIGAGTLEPDTGCISYGTTATINVTHSRYLEPIPLIPPYPSAAPGRYSLEIQIFRGYWMVSWFKKEFGQKEQEQAENMGMDAEALFDRLVDNTEPGAMGLMLQPYWSPGIIQPGPEAKGAIIGFGDIHSRAHVYRSILEGLA
;
A
#
# COMPACT_ATOMS: atom_id res chain seq x y z
N GLY A 1 -0.90 -10.05 30.32
CA GLY A 1 -0.12 -10.49 29.15
C GLY A 1 -0.74 -11.74 28.55
N LEU A 2 -0.44 -12.02 27.30
CA LEU A 2 -0.85 -13.27 26.64
C LEU A 2 -0.09 -14.45 27.27
N ALA A 3 -0.79 -15.55 27.53
CA ALA A 3 -0.18 -16.79 28.07
C ALA A 3 0.50 -17.61 26.94
N VAL A 4 1.30 -16.93 26.10
CA VAL A 4 2.07 -17.54 25.01
C VAL A 4 3.50 -17.69 25.45
N LYS A 5 4.01 -18.93 25.39
CA LYS A 5 5.41 -19.24 25.67
C LYS A 5 6.22 -19.26 24.37
N PRO A 6 7.52 -18.91 24.40
CA PRO A 6 8.37 -18.95 23.20
C PRO A 6 8.35 -20.29 22.46
N GLU A 7 8.23 -21.41 23.19
CA GLU A 7 8.21 -22.77 22.65
C GLU A 7 6.93 -23.09 21.84
N MET A 8 5.90 -22.23 21.95
CA MET A 8 4.66 -22.36 21.16
C MET A 8 4.75 -21.66 19.81
N LEU A 9 5.81 -20.88 19.59
CA LEU A 9 6.04 -20.16 18.34
C LEU A 9 6.84 -21.05 17.37
N PRO A 10 6.59 -20.92 16.05
CA PRO A 10 7.40 -21.60 15.05
C PRO A 10 8.84 -21.08 15.07
N GLN A 11 9.76 -21.90 14.57
CA GLN A 11 11.13 -21.46 14.34
C GLN A 11 11.15 -20.31 13.32
N LEU A 12 11.86 -19.23 13.65
CA LEU A 12 12.04 -18.09 12.76
C LEU A 12 13.31 -18.26 11.94
N TYR A 13 13.22 -17.94 10.67
CA TYR A 13 14.34 -17.93 9.73
C TYR A 13 14.49 -16.52 9.14
N PRO A 14 15.68 -15.93 9.16
CA PRO A 14 15.95 -14.72 8.41
C PRO A 14 15.69 -14.92 6.90
N PRO A 15 15.28 -13.86 6.17
CA PRO A 15 15.15 -13.94 4.72
C PRO A 15 16.45 -14.37 4.05
N GLY A 16 16.34 -15.27 3.06
CA GLY A 16 17.48 -15.82 2.33
C GLY A 16 18.11 -17.08 2.96
N GLU A 17 17.76 -17.46 4.19
CA GLU A 17 18.25 -18.69 4.80
C GLU A 17 17.51 -19.93 4.28
N VAL A 18 18.25 -21.04 4.20
CA VAL A 18 17.67 -22.35 3.84
C VAL A 18 16.98 -22.95 5.05
N MET A 19 15.65 -23.04 4.98
CA MET A 19 14.81 -23.59 6.04
C MET A 19 14.52 -25.09 5.89
N GLY A 20 14.91 -25.69 4.79
CA GLY A 20 14.71 -27.11 4.49
C GLY A 20 14.96 -27.45 3.04
N HIS A 21 14.56 -28.65 2.64
CA HIS A 21 14.70 -29.12 1.27
C HIS A 21 13.43 -29.86 0.83
N VAL A 22 13.15 -29.86 -0.47
CA VAL A 22 12.01 -30.61 -1.06
C VAL A 22 12.19 -32.09 -0.78
N THR A 23 11.22 -32.71 -0.11
CA THR A 23 11.23 -34.14 0.20
C THR A 23 10.89 -34.98 -1.03
N ALA A 24 11.24 -36.27 -1.03
CA ALA A 24 10.86 -37.21 -2.08
C ALA A 24 9.32 -37.30 -2.26
N ALA A 25 8.57 -37.27 -1.15
CA ALA A 25 7.11 -37.28 -1.20
C ALA A 25 6.54 -36.01 -1.86
N ALA A 26 7.07 -34.82 -1.53
CA ALA A 26 6.68 -33.57 -2.14
C ALA A 26 7.03 -33.55 -3.64
N SER A 27 8.22 -34.04 -3.99
CA SER A 27 8.65 -34.18 -5.40
C SER A 27 7.68 -35.06 -6.22
N THR A 28 7.29 -36.18 -5.67
CA THR A 28 6.32 -37.07 -6.33
C THR A 28 4.97 -36.41 -6.56
N ALA A 29 4.50 -35.60 -5.57
CA ALA A 29 3.20 -34.94 -5.64
C ALA A 29 3.18 -33.71 -6.56
N THR A 30 4.31 -33.01 -6.73
CA THR A 30 4.36 -31.70 -7.39
C THR A 30 5.19 -31.66 -8.66
N GLY A 31 6.06 -32.65 -8.87
CA GLY A 31 7.04 -32.65 -9.96
C GLY A 31 8.29 -31.77 -9.70
N ILE A 32 8.38 -31.10 -8.57
CA ILE A 32 9.55 -30.30 -8.20
C ILE A 32 10.72 -31.24 -7.86
N PRO A 33 11.96 -31.01 -8.32
CA PRO A 33 13.09 -31.88 -8.01
C PRO A 33 13.32 -32.10 -6.51
N PRO A 34 13.58 -33.36 -6.07
CA PRO A 34 13.86 -33.59 -4.65
C PRO A 34 15.20 -32.99 -4.28
N GLY A 35 15.35 -32.56 -3.03
CA GLY A 35 16.58 -31.96 -2.52
C GLY A 35 16.77 -30.48 -2.90
N LEU A 36 15.86 -29.89 -3.65
CA LEU A 36 15.88 -28.44 -3.92
C LEU A 36 15.75 -27.66 -2.60
N PRO A 37 16.61 -26.67 -2.32
CA PRO A 37 16.51 -25.89 -1.09
C PRO A 37 15.23 -25.07 -1.02
N LEU A 38 14.59 -25.07 0.14
CA LEU A 38 13.50 -24.17 0.50
C LEU A 38 14.10 -22.99 1.23
N VAL A 39 14.04 -21.82 0.60
CA VAL A 39 14.63 -20.60 1.13
C VAL A 39 13.54 -19.75 1.80
N ALA A 40 13.84 -19.24 3.00
CA ALA A 40 12.95 -18.33 3.68
C ALA A 40 12.79 -17.03 2.85
N ALA A 41 11.54 -16.67 2.60
CA ALA A 41 11.20 -15.40 1.98
C ALA A 41 10.88 -14.36 3.06
N ALA A 42 10.30 -13.24 2.66
CA ALA A 42 9.80 -12.21 3.57
C ALA A 42 8.30 -11.99 3.33
N ALA A 43 7.69 -11.08 4.11
CA ALA A 43 6.33 -10.64 3.84
C ALA A 43 6.23 -10.01 2.44
N ASP A 44 5.07 -10.10 1.81
CA ASP A 44 4.81 -9.58 0.45
C ASP A 44 5.25 -8.12 0.29
N LYS A 45 4.88 -7.25 1.21
CA LYS A 45 5.28 -5.84 1.20
C LYS A 45 6.81 -5.67 1.28
N ALA A 46 7.51 -6.46 2.08
CA ALA A 46 8.97 -6.41 2.15
C ALA A 46 9.62 -6.87 0.82
N CYS A 47 9.00 -7.85 0.13
CA CYS A 47 9.44 -8.28 -1.19
C CYS A 47 9.17 -7.23 -2.27
N GLU A 48 8.03 -6.53 -2.22
CA GLU A 48 7.74 -5.39 -3.10
C GLU A 48 8.79 -4.28 -2.99
N ILE A 49 9.16 -3.92 -1.75
CA ILE A 49 10.13 -2.87 -1.46
C ILE A 49 11.51 -3.21 -2.04
N ILE A 50 11.98 -4.44 -1.84
CA ILE A 50 13.27 -4.87 -2.41
C ILE A 50 13.20 -4.99 -3.93
N GLY A 51 12.05 -5.44 -4.47
CA GLY A 51 11.82 -5.52 -5.92
C GLY A 51 11.81 -4.13 -6.58
N ALA A 52 11.37 -3.10 -5.86
CA ALA A 52 11.44 -1.70 -6.30
C ALA A 52 12.85 -1.07 -6.14
N GLY A 53 13.82 -1.82 -5.61
CA GLY A 53 15.19 -1.35 -5.42
C GLY A 53 15.40 -0.45 -4.20
N THR A 54 14.45 -0.39 -3.27
CA THR A 54 14.53 0.46 -2.07
C THR A 54 15.34 -0.26 -0.99
N LEU A 55 16.66 -0.16 -1.07
CA LEU A 55 17.59 -0.82 -0.15
C LEU A 55 18.33 0.15 0.78
N GLU A 56 18.36 1.43 0.44
CA GLU A 56 19.11 2.44 1.18
C GLU A 56 18.17 3.50 1.79
N PRO A 57 18.59 4.17 2.90
CA PRO A 57 17.75 5.09 3.63
C PRO A 57 17.34 6.38 2.89
N ASP A 58 18.02 6.69 1.79
CA ASP A 58 17.77 7.86 0.94
C ASP A 58 16.79 7.58 -0.20
N THR A 59 16.30 6.35 -0.27
CA THR A 59 15.35 5.91 -1.31
C THR A 59 14.04 5.48 -0.65
N GLY A 60 12.92 6.04 -1.13
CA GLY A 60 11.58 5.66 -0.70
C GLY A 60 10.85 4.82 -1.75
N CYS A 61 10.08 3.85 -1.30
CA CYS A 61 9.13 3.10 -2.12
C CYS A 61 7.72 3.57 -1.81
N ILE A 62 7.01 4.08 -2.81
CA ILE A 62 5.61 4.46 -2.70
C ILE A 62 4.77 3.38 -3.37
N SER A 63 3.77 2.87 -2.66
CA SER A 63 2.83 1.87 -3.16
C SER A 63 1.42 2.45 -3.19
N TYR A 64 0.83 2.45 -4.40
CA TYR A 64 -0.50 2.98 -4.66
C TYR A 64 -1.53 1.85 -4.79
N GLY A 65 -1.86 1.22 -3.68
CA GLY A 65 -2.86 0.16 -3.63
C GLY A 65 -4.15 0.61 -2.90
N THR A 66 -4.96 -0.36 -2.48
CA THR A 66 -6.12 -0.11 -1.59
C THR A 66 -5.70 0.71 -0.39
N THR A 67 -4.53 0.42 0.16
CA THR A 67 -3.77 1.24 1.10
C THR A 67 -2.67 1.97 0.33
N ALA A 68 -2.50 3.27 0.54
CA ALA A 68 -1.34 4.00 0.04
C ALA A 68 -0.25 3.96 1.13
N THR A 69 0.98 3.58 0.75
CA THR A 69 2.09 3.46 1.70
C THR A 69 3.35 4.12 1.16
N ILE A 70 4.14 4.68 2.08
CA ILE A 70 5.54 5.02 1.83
C ILE A 70 6.42 4.18 2.73
N ASN A 71 7.44 3.58 2.14
CA ASN A 71 8.38 2.68 2.83
C ASN A 71 9.81 3.15 2.63
N VAL A 72 10.61 3.05 3.68
CA VAL A 72 12.06 3.32 3.67
C VAL A 72 12.78 2.17 4.35
N THR A 73 13.87 1.69 3.75
CA THR A 73 14.71 0.63 4.34
C THR A 73 15.84 1.24 5.15
N HIS A 74 16.09 0.72 6.36
CA HIS A 74 17.16 1.19 7.23
C HIS A 74 17.90 0.02 7.90
N SER A 75 19.20 0.20 8.18
CA SER A 75 20.04 -0.79 8.85
C SER A 75 19.86 -0.85 10.38
N ARG A 76 19.19 0.15 10.96
CA ARG A 76 18.90 0.23 12.40
C ARG A 76 17.41 0.11 12.63
N TYR A 77 17.04 -0.51 13.77
CA TYR A 77 15.68 -0.45 14.28
C TYR A 77 15.34 0.98 14.70
N LEU A 78 14.35 1.58 14.08
CA LEU A 78 13.89 2.95 14.36
C LEU A 78 12.37 2.96 14.43
N GLU A 79 11.82 3.65 15.42
CA GLU A 79 10.38 3.95 15.53
C GLU A 79 10.17 5.45 15.32
N PRO A 80 10.02 5.92 14.07
CA PRO A 80 9.79 7.35 13.79
C PRO A 80 8.49 7.86 14.44
N ILE A 81 7.51 6.98 14.56
CA ILE A 81 6.26 7.22 15.27
C ILE A 81 6.21 6.24 16.44
N PRO A 82 6.07 6.73 17.69
CA PRO A 82 6.01 5.87 18.87
C PRO A 82 4.93 4.79 18.72
N LEU A 83 5.26 3.55 19.10
CA LEU A 83 4.40 2.37 19.03
C LEU A 83 4.02 1.92 17.61
N ILE A 84 4.69 2.43 16.60
CA ILE A 84 4.65 1.88 15.22
C ILE A 84 6.04 1.32 14.92
N PRO A 85 6.28 0.04 15.24
CA PRO A 85 7.58 -0.59 15.03
C PRO A 85 7.84 -0.84 13.54
N PRO A 86 9.09 -0.73 13.09
CA PRO A 86 9.46 -1.22 11.77
C PRO A 86 9.34 -2.74 11.72
N TYR A 87 9.13 -3.29 10.55
CA TYR A 87 9.15 -4.74 10.35
C TYR A 87 10.45 -5.19 9.67
N PRO A 88 10.81 -6.49 9.75
CA PRO A 88 11.98 -7.02 9.07
C PRO A 88 11.90 -6.80 7.56
N SER A 89 12.95 -6.25 6.96
CA SER A 89 13.09 -6.13 5.52
C SER A 89 13.36 -7.50 4.89
N ALA A 90 13.06 -7.63 3.59
CA ALA A 90 13.50 -8.79 2.80
C ALA A 90 15.03 -8.84 2.64
N ALA A 91 15.73 -7.73 2.80
CA ALA A 91 17.20 -7.69 2.87
C ALA A 91 17.65 -8.06 4.29
N PRO A 92 18.50 -9.08 4.50
CA PRO A 92 18.95 -9.52 5.82
C PRO A 92 19.58 -8.38 6.64
N GLY A 93 19.24 -8.33 7.94
CA GLY A 93 19.77 -7.33 8.86
C GLY A 93 19.25 -5.90 8.66
N ARG A 94 18.21 -5.72 7.88
CA ARG A 94 17.55 -4.42 7.64
C ARG A 94 16.11 -4.43 8.12
N TYR A 95 15.55 -3.23 8.26
CA TYR A 95 14.20 -2.96 8.72
C TYR A 95 13.48 -2.07 7.73
N SER A 96 12.21 -2.31 7.53
CA SER A 96 11.33 -1.45 6.72
C SER A 96 10.46 -0.60 7.64
N LEU A 97 10.57 0.70 7.48
CA LEU A 97 9.72 1.69 8.12
C LEU A 97 8.58 2.01 7.17
N GLU A 98 7.35 2.03 7.68
CA GLU A 98 6.16 2.27 6.85
C GLU A 98 5.26 3.32 7.48
N ILE A 99 4.78 4.22 6.65
CA ILE A 99 3.65 5.10 6.94
C ILE A 99 2.57 4.82 5.90
N GLN A 100 1.29 4.76 6.33
CA GLN A 100 0.22 4.34 5.46
C GLN A 100 -1.06 5.15 5.63
N ILE A 101 -1.80 5.26 4.53
CA ILE A 101 -3.18 5.71 4.46
C ILE A 101 -4.05 4.49 4.17
N PHE A 102 -4.83 4.01 5.15
CA PHE A 102 -5.56 2.73 5.06
C PHE A 102 -6.58 2.65 3.91
N ARG A 103 -7.20 3.77 3.55
CA ARG A 103 -8.08 3.89 2.39
C ARG A 103 -7.43 4.80 1.35
N GLY A 104 -6.27 4.35 0.84
CA GLY A 104 -5.52 5.03 -0.19
C GLY A 104 -6.27 5.06 -1.52
N TYR A 105 -5.75 4.40 -2.54
CA TYR A 105 -6.39 4.37 -3.86
C TYR A 105 -7.74 3.64 -3.91
N TRP A 106 -8.16 3.00 -2.83
CA TRP A 106 -9.56 2.63 -2.62
C TRP A 106 -10.51 3.83 -2.83
N MET A 107 -10.08 5.04 -2.50
CA MET A 107 -10.88 6.26 -2.71
C MET A 107 -11.15 6.57 -4.17
N VAL A 108 -10.29 6.14 -5.09
CA VAL A 108 -10.55 6.21 -6.53
C VAL A 108 -11.76 5.35 -6.89
N SER A 109 -11.81 4.11 -6.40
CA SER A 109 -12.96 3.23 -6.59
C SER A 109 -14.23 3.78 -5.91
N TRP A 110 -14.08 4.36 -4.74
CA TRP A 110 -15.18 5.04 -4.05
C TRP A 110 -15.72 6.22 -4.87
N PHE A 111 -14.83 7.08 -5.38
CA PHE A 111 -15.25 8.20 -6.23
C PHE A 111 -15.97 7.71 -7.50
N LYS A 112 -15.44 6.70 -8.18
CA LYS A 112 -16.06 6.11 -9.37
C LYS A 112 -17.47 5.61 -9.07
N LYS A 113 -17.65 4.94 -7.93
CA LYS A 113 -18.94 4.41 -7.51
C LYS A 113 -19.94 5.51 -7.16
N GLU A 114 -19.54 6.52 -6.39
CA GLU A 114 -20.46 7.51 -5.83
C GLU A 114 -20.70 8.71 -6.77
N PHE A 115 -19.72 9.05 -7.63
CA PHE A 115 -19.75 10.26 -8.47
C PHE A 115 -19.47 9.99 -9.95
N GLY A 116 -19.08 8.79 -10.31
CA GLY A 116 -18.59 8.46 -11.66
C GLY A 116 -19.57 7.69 -12.54
N GLN A 117 -20.85 7.63 -12.20
CA GLN A 117 -21.84 6.86 -12.96
C GLN A 117 -21.90 7.26 -14.43
N LYS A 118 -21.83 8.56 -14.73
CA LYS A 118 -21.85 9.07 -16.11
C LYS A 118 -20.71 8.52 -16.96
N GLU A 119 -19.49 8.50 -16.41
CA GLU A 119 -18.31 7.97 -17.11
C GLU A 119 -18.41 6.45 -17.26
N GLN A 120 -18.93 5.74 -16.28
CA GLN A 120 -19.13 4.29 -16.36
C GLN A 120 -20.12 3.93 -17.46
N GLU A 121 -21.30 4.56 -17.50
CA GLU A 121 -22.29 4.36 -18.56
C GLU A 121 -21.76 4.74 -19.95
N GLN A 122 -20.98 5.83 -20.03
CA GLN A 122 -20.36 6.26 -21.27
C GLN A 122 -19.31 5.27 -21.76
N ALA A 123 -18.47 4.74 -20.86
CA ALA A 123 -17.45 3.75 -21.17
C ALA A 123 -18.08 2.45 -21.67
N GLU A 124 -19.14 1.97 -21.03
CA GLU A 124 -19.90 0.78 -21.46
C GLU A 124 -20.44 0.97 -22.90
N ASN A 125 -21.04 2.13 -23.19
CA ASN A 125 -21.58 2.43 -24.52
C ASN A 125 -20.49 2.53 -25.61
N MET A 126 -19.26 2.92 -25.21
CA MET A 126 -18.11 3.05 -26.12
C MET A 126 -17.26 1.79 -26.20
N GLY A 127 -17.50 0.78 -25.36
CA GLY A 127 -16.70 -0.44 -25.27
C GLY A 127 -15.25 -0.17 -24.84
N MET A 128 -15.04 0.77 -23.92
CA MET A 128 -13.71 1.16 -23.41
C MET A 128 -13.66 1.11 -21.88
N ASP A 129 -12.45 1.17 -21.32
CA ASP A 129 -12.26 1.24 -19.88
C ASP A 129 -12.70 2.61 -19.32
N ALA A 130 -13.45 2.60 -18.23
CA ALA A 130 -13.93 3.80 -17.57
C ALA A 130 -12.78 4.68 -17.06
N GLU A 131 -11.65 4.09 -16.71
CA GLU A 131 -10.43 4.76 -16.26
C GLU A 131 -9.98 5.86 -17.25
N ALA A 132 -9.99 5.56 -18.55
CA ALA A 132 -9.62 6.53 -19.58
C ALA A 132 -10.52 7.78 -19.62
N LEU A 133 -11.77 7.65 -19.17
CA LEU A 133 -12.67 8.81 -19.05
C LEU A 133 -12.43 9.59 -17.76
N PHE A 134 -12.03 8.88 -16.66
CA PHE A 134 -11.64 9.54 -15.43
C PHE A 134 -10.33 10.32 -15.57
N ASP A 135 -9.36 9.80 -16.34
CA ASP A 135 -8.12 10.51 -16.66
C ASP A 135 -8.42 11.87 -17.33
N ARG A 136 -9.41 11.93 -18.23
CA ARG A 136 -9.85 13.19 -18.85
C ARG A 136 -10.41 14.21 -17.84
N LEU A 137 -10.97 13.78 -16.72
CA LEU A 137 -11.37 14.71 -15.66
C LEU A 137 -10.16 15.41 -15.05
N VAL A 138 -9.04 14.67 -14.90
CA VAL A 138 -7.78 15.23 -14.38
C VAL A 138 -7.16 16.17 -15.41
N ASP A 139 -7.08 15.77 -16.66
CA ASP A 139 -6.50 16.57 -17.75
C ASP A 139 -7.15 17.96 -17.90
N ASN A 140 -8.44 18.06 -17.57
CA ASN A 140 -9.21 19.30 -17.66
C ASN A 140 -9.20 20.13 -16.36
N THR A 141 -8.30 19.81 -15.40
CA THR A 141 -8.16 20.55 -14.15
C THR A 141 -6.69 20.89 -13.89
N GLU A 142 -6.44 22.07 -13.34
CA GLU A 142 -5.07 22.47 -12.98
C GLU A 142 -4.59 21.74 -11.73
N PRO A 143 -3.26 21.47 -11.61
CA PRO A 143 -2.66 20.96 -10.39
C PRO A 143 -3.01 21.81 -9.15
N GLY A 144 -3.23 21.15 -8.02
CA GLY A 144 -3.70 21.78 -6.78
C GLY A 144 -5.21 21.87 -6.69
N ALA A 145 -5.96 21.30 -7.64
CA ALA A 145 -7.43 21.21 -7.64
C ALA A 145 -8.13 22.53 -7.27
N MET A 146 -7.55 23.68 -7.66
CA MET A 146 -8.03 25.04 -7.32
C MET A 146 -8.18 25.28 -5.80
N GLY A 147 -7.36 24.61 -4.99
CA GLY A 147 -7.36 24.74 -3.53
C GLY A 147 -8.21 23.73 -2.78
N LEU A 148 -8.84 22.77 -3.45
CA LEU A 148 -9.45 21.65 -2.75
C LEU A 148 -8.36 20.75 -2.17
N MET A 149 -8.49 20.44 -0.88
CA MET A 149 -7.57 19.59 -0.14
C MET A 149 -8.30 18.37 0.43
N LEU A 150 -7.71 17.19 0.24
CA LEU A 150 -8.17 15.94 0.82
C LEU A 150 -7.53 15.70 2.17
N GLN A 151 -8.33 15.34 3.18
CA GLN A 151 -7.90 14.67 4.40
C GLN A 151 -8.30 13.19 4.28
N PRO A 152 -7.37 12.26 4.03
CA PRO A 152 -7.69 10.91 3.54
C PRO A 152 -8.07 9.90 4.64
N TYR A 153 -8.69 10.32 5.73
CA TYR A 153 -8.96 9.47 6.88
C TYR A 153 -10.34 8.81 6.84
N TRP A 154 -10.73 8.21 5.68
CA TRP A 154 -11.93 7.38 5.56
C TRP A 154 -11.86 6.13 6.44
N SER A 155 -10.65 5.62 6.68
CA SER A 155 -10.36 4.61 7.69
C SER A 155 -9.14 5.09 8.48
N PRO A 156 -9.32 5.74 9.63
CA PRO A 156 -8.21 6.27 10.40
C PRO A 156 -7.39 5.17 11.05
N GLY A 157 -6.13 5.48 11.35
CA GLY A 157 -5.24 4.61 12.11
C GLY A 157 -5.63 4.52 13.58
N ILE A 158 -5.13 3.49 14.25
CA ILE A 158 -5.39 3.29 15.68
C ILE A 158 -4.63 4.31 16.53
N ILE A 159 -3.40 4.66 16.13
CA ILE A 159 -2.49 5.53 16.89
C ILE A 159 -2.40 6.90 16.22
N GLN A 160 -2.14 6.91 14.93
CA GLN A 160 -1.97 8.14 14.16
C GLN A 160 -2.63 7.98 12.78
N PRO A 161 -3.59 8.86 12.44
CA PRO A 161 -3.98 10.09 13.16
C PRO A 161 -4.82 9.87 14.42
N GLY A 162 -5.22 8.65 14.73
CA GLY A 162 -6.11 8.30 15.84
C GLY A 162 -7.53 7.96 15.37
N PRO A 163 -8.29 7.22 16.18
CA PRO A 163 -9.60 6.67 15.77
C PRO A 163 -10.69 7.75 15.57
N GLU A 164 -10.51 8.94 16.12
CA GLU A 164 -11.44 10.06 15.96
C GLU A 164 -11.30 10.79 14.62
N ALA A 165 -10.20 10.61 13.92
CA ALA A 165 -9.97 11.28 12.64
C ALA A 165 -11.01 10.82 11.61
N LYS A 166 -11.48 11.76 10.81
CA LYS A 166 -12.45 11.53 9.74
C LYS A 166 -11.92 12.04 8.42
N GLY A 167 -12.34 11.40 7.34
CA GLY A 167 -12.10 11.90 5.99
C GLY A 167 -12.84 13.22 5.76
N ALA A 168 -12.20 14.12 5.03
CA ALA A 168 -12.79 15.40 4.64
C ALA A 168 -12.21 15.87 3.30
N ILE A 169 -13.00 16.64 2.57
CA ILE A 169 -12.52 17.46 1.46
C ILE A 169 -12.92 18.89 1.78
N ILE A 170 -11.95 19.81 1.83
CA ILE A 170 -12.14 21.19 2.24
C ILE A 170 -11.68 22.15 1.16
N GLY A 171 -12.20 23.39 1.16
CA GLY A 171 -11.80 24.44 0.23
C GLY A 171 -12.78 24.67 -0.93
N PHE A 172 -14.03 24.18 -0.82
CA PHE A 172 -15.03 24.38 -1.86
C PHE A 172 -15.40 25.85 -2.06
N GLY A 173 -15.51 26.24 -3.32
CA GLY A 173 -16.12 27.47 -3.83
C GLY A 173 -16.97 27.16 -5.06
N ASP A 174 -17.57 28.17 -5.66
CA ASP A 174 -18.50 28.07 -6.79
C ASP A 174 -17.88 27.57 -8.10
N ILE A 175 -16.54 27.64 -8.21
CA ILE A 175 -15.79 27.17 -9.37
C ILE A 175 -15.55 25.66 -9.36
N HIS A 176 -15.71 25.01 -8.22
CA HIS A 176 -15.34 23.60 -8.08
C HIS A 176 -16.39 22.66 -8.68
N SER A 177 -15.89 21.66 -9.38
CA SER A 177 -16.68 20.59 -9.97
C SER A 177 -16.20 19.23 -9.45
N ARG A 178 -16.90 18.15 -9.79
CA ARG A 178 -16.47 16.80 -9.46
C ARG A 178 -15.10 16.42 -10.06
N ALA A 179 -14.67 17.08 -11.14
CA ALA A 179 -13.32 16.91 -11.68
C ALA A 179 -12.25 17.39 -10.69
N HIS A 180 -12.47 18.53 -10.06
CA HIS A 180 -11.59 19.03 -8.98
C HIS A 180 -11.61 18.12 -7.76
N VAL A 181 -12.77 17.54 -7.42
CA VAL A 181 -12.87 16.53 -6.35
C VAL A 181 -12.01 15.30 -6.67
N TYR A 182 -12.11 14.78 -7.89
CA TYR A 182 -11.31 13.62 -8.31
C TYR A 182 -9.82 13.92 -8.29
N ARG A 183 -9.41 15.08 -8.82
CA ARG A 183 -8.02 15.53 -8.74
C ARG A 183 -7.53 15.67 -7.31
N SER A 184 -8.32 16.28 -6.41
CA SER A 184 -7.93 16.42 -5.00
C SER A 184 -7.77 15.08 -4.29
N ILE A 185 -8.51 14.04 -4.72
CA ILE A 185 -8.31 12.68 -4.20
C ILE A 185 -6.95 12.14 -4.66
N LEU A 186 -6.62 12.25 -5.93
CA LEU A 186 -5.33 11.75 -6.44
C LEU A 186 -4.15 12.48 -5.80
N GLU A 187 -4.20 13.81 -5.73
CA GLU A 187 -3.13 14.64 -5.17
C GLU A 187 -3.00 14.49 -3.65
N GLY A 188 -4.12 14.29 -2.95
CA GLY A 188 -4.09 14.11 -1.50
C GLY A 188 -3.69 12.71 -1.05
N LEU A 189 -3.55 11.76 -1.98
CA LEU A 189 -3.05 10.40 -1.73
C LEU A 189 -1.58 10.24 -2.17
N ALA A 190 -1.05 11.16 -2.96
CA ALA A 190 0.32 11.18 -3.45
C ALA A 190 1.25 11.94 -2.49
#